data_c8f1d003d98bcf3ce161a626b96b592d
#
_entry.id   c8f1d003d98bcf3ce161a626b96b592d
#
_cell.length_a   1.000
_cell.length_b   1.000
_cell.length_c   1.000
_cell.angle_alpha   90.00
_cell.angle_beta   90.00
_cell.angle_gamma   90.00
#
_symmetry.space_group_name_H-M   'P 1'
#
loop_
_entity.id
_entity.type
_entity.pdbx_description
1 polymer ?
#
loop_
_entity_poly.entity_id
_entity_poly.type
_entity_poly.pdbx_seq_one_letter_code
_entity_poly.pdbx_strand_id
1 'polypeptide(L)'
;SEQQRELYLIAEATSADRIQKDIQQLVDFGTRHTLSETRSKTRGIGAARRWIKSEFEKISRDCGECLEVYFQSDIVGGVKRIPNPTEVVNVIAVLRGHTEPDRYVIMSGDIDSRVTDPLDGTSDSPGANDNASGMAGVIEAARVLSGYRFPASIVFVGLSGEEQGLFGGKIMAEQAIKDGWQIEAVLNNDMIGNISGINGITNNATARVFSEATRPIETEKQARIRRFTGGEVDSPSRNIARYVDVIADKYIRNLDVMMIYRLDRFGRGGHHRPFNEVGYPAVRIMETNEHYDRQHQDIRQQGDRSFGDTIDGVNFDYAAKMTALNAVTLAAMAWAPAPPEDVVIEGIVKPHTTLKWKLDDRAAGYKLYWRLTTEPQWTWSREVGHVNKFTLENVVIDNYIFGVASVNDQGIESP
;
A
#
# COMPACT_ATOMS: atom_id res chain seq x y z
N SER A 1 2.86 2.61 -25.75
CA SER A 1 4.05 3.37 -25.37
C SER A 1 5.10 2.47 -24.73
N GLU A 2 6.31 2.96 -24.59
CA GLU A 2 7.40 2.24 -23.95
C GLU A 2 7.11 1.99 -22.48
N GLN A 3 6.67 3.01 -21.74
CA GLN A 3 6.33 2.85 -20.32
C GLN A 3 5.17 1.89 -20.10
N GLN A 4 4.15 1.91 -20.96
CA GLN A 4 3.06 0.92 -20.86
C GLN A 4 3.58 -0.52 -21.06
N ARG A 5 4.48 -0.72 -22.01
CA ARG A 5 5.14 -2.01 -22.22
C ARG A 5 5.97 -2.42 -20.99
N GLU A 6 6.71 -1.50 -20.41
CA GLU A 6 7.49 -1.75 -19.19
C GLU A 6 6.61 -2.13 -18.02
N LEU A 7 5.41 -1.56 -17.89
CA LEU A 7 4.46 -1.96 -16.85
C LEU A 7 4.05 -3.43 -16.99
N TYR A 8 3.83 -3.93 -18.21
CA TYR A 8 3.59 -5.35 -18.45
C TYR A 8 4.79 -6.21 -18.07
N LEU A 9 6.01 -5.76 -18.36
CA LEU A 9 7.24 -6.47 -17.98
C LEU A 9 7.42 -6.50 -16.48
N ILE A 10 7.15 -5.41 -15.78
CA ILE A 10 7.18 -5.33 -14.31
C ILE A 10 6.19 -6.32 -13.70
N ALA A 11 4.99 -6.42 -14.27
CA ALA A 11 3.97 -7.36 -13.81
C ALA A 11 4.44 -8.82 -13.83
N GLU A 12 5.31 -9.17 -14.77
CA GLU A 12 5.83 -10.54 -14.93
C GLU A 12 7.19 -10.76 -14.25
N ALA A 13 7.80 -9.72 -13.69
CA ALA A 13 9.15 -9.79 -13.14
C ALA A 13 9.21 -10.24 -11.68
N THR A 14 8.12 -10.20 -10.94
CA THR A 14 8.10 -10.67 -9.55
C THR A 14 8.27 -12.17 -9.48
N SER A 15 9.17 -12.63 -8.59
CA SER A 15 9.55 -14.03 -8.50
C SER A 15 8.99 -14.70 -7.26
N ALA A 16 8.16 -15.73 -7.45
CA ALA A 16 7.68 -16.58 -6.38
C ALA A 16 8.83 -17.25 -5.62
N ASP A 17 9.88 -17.68 -6.33
CA ASP A 17 11.05 -18.33 -5.73
C ASP A 17 11.84 -17.38 -4.80
N ARG A 18 12.05 -16.13 -5.23
CA ARG A 18 12.74 -15.14 -4.37
C ARG A 18 11.88 -14.78 -3.16
N ILE A 19 10.58 -14.64 -3.33
CA ILE A 19 9.65 -14.38 -2.21
C ILE A 19 9.67 -15.56 -1.24
N GLN A 20 9.63 -16.79 -1.71
CA GLN A 20 9.72 -17.99 -0.88
C GLN A 20 11.00 -18.00 -0.05
N LYS A 21 12.12 -17.71 -0.68
CA LYS A 21 13.44 -17.67 -0.01
C LYS A 21 13.46 -16.61 1.09
N ASP A 22 12.91 -15.44 0.83
CA ASP A 22 12.86 -14.35 1.82
C ASP A 22 11.89 -14.65 2.97
N ILE A 23 10.73 -15.22 2.69
CA ILE A 23 9.80 -15.67 3.74
C ILE A 23 10.48 -16.74 4.62
N GLN A 24 11.18 -17.69 4.02
CA GLN A 24 11.91 -18.72 4.77
C GLN A 24 12.95 -18.09 5.70
N GLN A 25 13.70 -17.11 5.22
CA GLN A 25 14.68 -16.41 6.06
C GLN A 25 14.01 -15.67 7.23
N LEU A 26 12.88 -15.00 6.97
CA LEU A 26 12.15 -14.30 8.02
C LEU A 26 11.59 -15.29 9.08
N VAL A 27 11.08 -16.42 8.65
CA VAL A 27 10.63 -17.52 9.53
C VAL A 27 11.80 -18.08 10.36
N ASP A 28 12.97 -18.23 9.74
CA ASP A 28 14.17 -18.81 10.38
C ASP A 28 14.74 -17.96 11.52
N PHE A 29 14.30 -16.71 11.67
CA PHE A 29 14.63 -15.92 12.86
C PHE A 29 13.89 -16.41 14.13
N GLY A 30 13.04 -17.38 14.01
CA GLY A 30 12.30 -18.00 15.12
C GLY A 30 11.16 -17.15 15.63
N THR A 31 11.44 -15.91 15.94
CA THR A 31 10.42 -14.88 16.26
C THR A 31 10.87 -13.54 15.70
N ARG A 32 9.90 -12.70 15.41
CA ARG A 32 10.10 -11.29 15.08
C ARG A 32 9.19 -10.41 15.93
N HIS A 33 8.81 -10.91 17.10
CA HIS A 33 8.00 -10.13 18.04
C HIS A 33 8.71 -8.82 18.40
N THR A 34 7.97 -7.73 18.48
CA THR A 34 8.54 -6.41 18.80
C THR A 34 9.32 -6.41 20.11
N LEU A 35 8.92 -7.23 21.08
CA LEU A 35 9.59 -7.36 22.38
C LEU A 35 10.66 -8.46 22.41
N SER A 36 10.98 -9.05 21.26
CA SER A 36 11.94 -10.16 21.20
C SER A 36 13.38 -9.68 21.24
N GLU A 37 14.31 -10.64 21.20
CA GLU A 37 15.76 -10.44 21.25
C GLU A 37 16.23 -9.44 20.18
N THR A 38 17.09 -8.51 20.59
CA THR A 38 17.63 -7.47 19.69
C THR A 38 19.12 -7.61 19.40
N ARG A 39 19.87 -8.40 20.17
CA ARG A 39 21.34 -8.55 20.06
C ARG A 39 21.77 -9.78 19.31
N SER A 40 20.97 -10.83 19.30
CA SER A 40 21.28 -12.08 18.59
C SER A 40 21.44 -11.81 17.09
N LYS A 41 22.36 -12.52 16.46
CA LYS A 41 22.58 -12.46 15.01
C LYS A 41 21.61 -13.37 14.23
N THR A 42 20.95 -14.29 14.91
CA THR A 42 20.18 -15.37 14.27
C THR A 42 18.72 -15.44 14.74
N ARG A 43 18.36 -14.76 15.81
CA ARG A 43 17.02 -14.84 16.38
C ARG A 43 16.50 -13.46 16.79
N GLY A 44 15.19 -13.24 16.60
CA GLY A 44 14.48 -12.10 17.10
C GLY A 44 14.40 -10.92 16.14
N ILE A 45 13.69 -9.87 16.59
CA ILE A 45 13.42 -8.67 15.80
C ILE A 45 14.70 -7.92 15.39
N GLY A 46 15.71 -7.91 16.26
CA GLY A 46 16.99 -7.26 15.95
C GLY A 46 17.69 -7.90 14.76
N ALA A 47 17.78 -9.22 14.73
CA ALA A 47 18.35 -9.97 13.60
C ALA A 47 17.53 -9.75 12.33
N ALA A 48 16.20 -9.77 12.43
CA ALA A 48 15.31 -9.61 11.29
C ALA A 48 15.47 -8.24 10.63
N ARG A 49 15.43 -7.16 11.40
CA ARG A 49 15.55 -5.80 10.84
C ARG A 49 16.93 -5.53 10.23
N ARG A 50 18.00 -6.08 10.80
CA ARG A 50 19.35 -5.98 10.22
C ARG A 50 19.46 -6.74 8.91
N TRP A 51 18.84 -7.92 8.82
CA TRP A 51 18.81 -8.69 7.58
C TRP A 51 18.02 -7.94 6.48
N ILE A 52 16.86 -7.40 6.80
CA ILE A 52 16.05 -6.61 5.85
C ILE A 52 16.86 -5.43 5.31
N LYS A 53 17.52 -4.70 6.21
CA LYS A 53 18.40 -3.59 5.82
C LYS A 53 19.50 -4.06 4.88
N SER A 54 20.14 -5.19 5.20
CA SER A 54 21.21 -5.77 4.38
C SER A 54 20.72 -6.19 3.00
N GLU A 55 19.48 -6.69 2.89
CA GLU A 55 18.88 -7.04 1.59
C GLU A 55 18.63 -5.78 0.73
N PHE A 56 18.12 -4.71 1.32
CA PHE A 56 17.97 -3.44 0.61
C PHE A 56 19.33 -2.87 0.19
N GLU A 57 20.35 -2.95 1.04
CA GLU A 57 21.70 -2.51 0.71
C GLU A 57 22.32 -3.34 -0.43
N LYS A 58 22.05 -4.64 -0.47
CA LYS A 58 22.47 -5.53 -1.56
C LYS A 58 21.79 -5.13 -2.88
N ILE A 59 20.48 -4.87 -2.86
CA ILE A 59 19.75 -4.36 -4.03
C ILE A 59 20.37 -3.04 -4.48
N SER A 60 20.69 -2.15 -3.55
CA SER A 60 21.30 -0.85 -3.84
C SER A 60 22.65 -1.00 -4.54
N ARG A 61 23.51 -1.90 -4.06
CA ARG A 61 24.79 -2.19 -4.72
C ARG A 61 24.59 -2.68 -6.15
N ASP A 62 23.62 -3.56 -6.37
CA ASP A 62 23.36 -4.15 -7.68
C ASP A 62 22.82 -3.12 -8.69
N CYS A 63 22.23 -2.03 -8.24
CA CYS A 63 21.72 -0.95 -9.09
C CYS A 63 22.59 0.32 -9.08
N GLY A 64 23.84 0.23 -8.66
CA GLY A 64 24.76 1.36 -8.61
C GLY A 64 24.47 2.36 -7.50
N GLU A 65 24.11 1.88 -6.32
CA GLU A 65 23.75 2.67 -5.13
C GLU A 65 22.47 3.50 -5.34
N CYS A 66 21.48 2.92 -6.03
CA CYS A 66 20.25 3.63 -6.35
C CYS A 66 19.28 3.78 -5.18
N LEU A 67 19.46 3.04 -4.09
CA LEU A 67 18.60 3.12 -2.91
C LEU A 67 19.31 3.83 -1.76
N GLU A 68 18.59 4.74 -1.09
CA GLU A 68 18.97 5.29 0.20
C GLU A 68 18.35 4.40 1.28
N VAL A 69 19.19 3.70 2.04
CA VAL A 69 18.74 2.69 3.03
C VAL A 69 19.09 3.15 4.43
N TYR A 70 18.13 3.19 5.34
CA TYR A 70 18.34 3.63 6.71
C TYR A 70 17.32 3.06 7.69
N PHE A 71 17.69 3.06 8.97
CA PHE A 71 16.77 2.81 10.07
C PHE A 71 16.08 4.10 10.49
N GLN A 72 14.80 3.99 10.81
CA GLN A 72 14.03 5.04 11.47
C GLN A 72 13.46 4.46 12.76
N SER A 73 13.70 5.12 13.89
CA SER A 73 13.30 4.54 15.17
C SER A 73 12.81 5.58 16.16
N ASP A 74 12.08 5.10 17.15
CA ASP A 74 11.70 5.84 18.34
C ASP A 74 11.51 4.85 19.48
N ILE A 75 11.53 5.37 20.71
CA ILE A 75 11.31 4.56 21.91
C ILE A 75 9.85 4.68 22.32
N VAL A 76 9.20 3.52 22.48
CA VAL A 76 7.82 3.40 22.91
C VAL A 76 7.79 2.60 24.23
N GLY A 77 6.96 3.01 25.15
CA GLY A 77 6.79 2.31 26.43
C GLY A 77 5.58 2.82 27.21
N GLY A 78 5.26 2.13 28.31
CA GLY A 78 4.16 2.54 29.16
C GLY A 78 2.77 2.33 28.53
N VAL A 79 2.66 1.54 27.50
CA VAL A 79 1.40 1.18 26.84
C VAL A 79 1.09 -0.30 27.06
N LYS A 80 -0.15 -0.70 26.85
CA LYS A 80 -0.64 -2.05 27.18
C LYS A 80 0.21 -3.17 26.60
N ARG A 81 0.61 -3.06 25.31
CA ARG A 81 1.37 -4.10 24.60
C ARG A 81 2.87 -3.83 24.52
N ILE A 82 3.32 -2.68 25.01
CA ILE A 82 4.74 -2.34 25.19
C ILE A 82 4.87 -1.68 26.57
N PRO A 83 4.89 -2.48 27.65
CA PRO A 83 4.89 -1.92 29.00
C PRO A 83 6.20 -1.24 29.38
N ASN A 84 7.34 -1.69 28.87
CA ASN A 84 8.66 -1.15 29.16
C ASN A 84 9.23 -0.40 27.94
N PRO A 85 10.11 0.60 28.13
CA PRO A 85 10.73 1.30 27.02
C PRO A 85 11.39 0.34 26.02
N THR A 86 10.95 0.41 24.76
CA THR A 86 11.37 -0.48 23.68
C THR A 86 11.64 0.34 22.44
N GLU A 87 12.77 0.09 21.79
CA GLU A 87 13.08 0.72 20.52
C GLU A 87 12.28 0.05 19.39
N VAL A 88 11.42 0.81 18.76
CA VAL A 88 10.66 0.39 17.56
C VAL A 88 11.39 0.91 16.34
N VAL A 89 11.83 0.03 15.45
CA VAL A 89 12.72 0.36 14.33
C VAL A 89 12.09 -0.04 13.01
N ASN A 90 11.89 0.95 12.15
CA ASN A 90 11.50 0.76 10.75
C ASN A 90 12.75 0.66 9.87
N VAL A 91 12.65 -0.08 8.77
CA VAL A 91 13.69 -0.15 7.75
C VAL A 91 13.17 0.49 6.48
N ILE A 92 13.83 1.54 6.01
CA ILE A 92 13.37 2.36 4.88
C ILE A 92 14.39 2.29 3.76
N ALA A 93 13.91 2.08 2.54
CA ALA A 93 14.70 2.17 1.31
C ALA A 93 14.00 3.12 0.34
N VAL A 94 14.70 4.17 -0.09
CA VAL A 94 14.15 5.19 -0.99
C VAL A 94 14.82 5.09 -2.35
N LEU A 95 14.02 4.83 -3.38
CA LEU A 95 14.44 4.98 -4.77
C LEU A 95 14.11 6.42 -5.18
N ARG A 96 15.13 7.28 -5.13
CA ARG A 96 14.94 8.73 -5.30
C ARG A 96 14.48 9.08 -6.70
N GLY A 97 13.43 9.89 -6.82
CA GLY A 97 12.95 10.44 -8.09
C GLY A 97 13.98 11.38 -8.72
N HIS A 98 14.10 11.33 -10.04
CA HIS A 98 15.16 12.08 -10.72
C HIS A 98 14.75 13.53 -11.08
N THR A 99 13.46 13.84 -11.14
CA THR A 99 12.96 15.19 -11.46
C THR A 99 12.03 15.78 -10.41
N GLU A 100 11.33 14.92 -9.65
CA GLU A 100 10.35 15.32 -8.64
C GLU A 100 10.56 14.49 -7.36
N PRO A 101 11.76 14.59 -6.74
CA PRO A 101 12.14 13.71 -5.63
C PRO A 101 11.30 13.89 -4.37
N ASP A 102 10.59 15.00 -4.24
CA ASP A 102 9.75 15.31 -3.07
C ASP A 102 8.34 14.73 -3.17
N ARG A 103 7.99 14.13 -4.29
CA ARG A 103 6.76 13.34 -4.45
C ARG A 103 7.08 11.89 -4.14
N TYR A 104 6.26 11.27 -3.26
CA TYR A 104 6.50 9.92 -2.77
C TYR A 104 5.29 9.02 -3.03
N VAL A 105 5.58 7.79 -3.45
CA VAL A 105 4.65 6.66 -3.39
C VAL A 105 5.30 5.56 -2.57
N ILE A 106 4.53 4.93 -1.67
CA ILE A 106 5.07 4.06 -0.63
C ILE A 106 4.41 2.69 -0.70
N MET A 107 5.23 1.63 -0.60
CA MET A 107 4.79 0.28 -0.31
C MET A 107 5.31 -0.13 1.05
N SER A 108 4.42 -0.62 1.91
CA SER A 108 4.78 -1.07 3.25
C SER A 108 4.36 -2.52 3.50
N GLY A 109 5.15 -3.18 4.34
CA GLY A 109 4.87 -4.44 4.97
C GLY A 109 5.36 -4.37 6.41
N ASP A 110 4.99 -5.36 7.23
CA ASP A 110 5.33 -5.38 8.64
C ASP A 110 6.44 -6.36 8.92
N ILE A 111 7.41 -5.96 9.77
CA ILE A 111 8.53 -6.82 10.17
C ILE A 111 8.11 -7.77 11.28
N ASP A 112 7.32 -7.27 12.24
CA ASP A 112 7.01 -8.01 13.46
C ASP A 112 5.96 -9.09 13.26
N SER A 113 6.03 -10.07 14.14
CA SER A 113 5.10 -11.19 14.24
C SER A 113 4.64 -11.36 15.69
N ARG A 114 3.57 -12.14 15.90
CA ARG A 114 3.08 -12.46 17.24
C ARG A 114 2.44 -13.83 17.31
N VAL A 115 2.32 -14.32 18.54
CA VAL A 115 1.55 -15.51 18.90
C VAL A 115 0.31 -15.10 19.71
N THR A 116 -0.38 -16.05 20.34
CA THR A 116 -1.65 -15.82 21.04
C THR A 116 -1.54 -14.73 22.10
N ASP A 117 -0.53 -14.79 22.98
CA ASP A 117 -0.26 -13.71 23.94
C ASP A 117 0.52 -12.58 23.26
N PRO A 118 -0.07 -11.38 23.13
CA PRO A 118 0.61 -10.24 22.49
C PRO A 118 1.85 -9.74 23.25
N LEU A 119 2.08 -10.18 24.49
CA LEU A 119 3.28 -9.84 25.26
C LEU A 119 4.36 -10.92 25.23
N ASP A 120 4.11 -12.06 24.55
CA ASP A 120 5.07 -13.15 24.45
C ASP A 120 6.12 -12.86 23.37
N GLY A 121 7.24 -12.30 23.79
CA GLY A 121 8.40 -12.01 22.94
C GLY A 121 9.43 -13.14 22.88
N THR A 122 9.18 -14.31 23.44
CA THR A 122 10.17 -15.39 23.55
C THR A 122 9.80 -16.66 22.78
N SER A 123 8.54 -17.02 22.68
CA SER A 123 8.08 -18.20 21.94
C SER A 123 8.33 -18.06 20.44
N ASP A 124 8.45 -19.19 19.76
CA ASP A 124 8.53 -19.19 18.30
C ASP A 124 7.28 -18.56 17.70
N SER A 125 7.50 -17.59 16.84
CA SER A 125 6.47 -16.80 16.19
C SER A 125 6.87 -16.60 14.73
N PRO A 126 6.70 -17.62 13.88
CA PRO A 126 7.21 -17.58 12.51
C PRO A 126 6.54 -16.51 11.65
N GLY A 127 5.25 -16.23 11.85
CA GLY A 127 4.54 -15.20 11.11
C GLY A 127 4.78 -15.27 9.62
N ALA A 128 4.71 -16.47 9.03
CA ALA A 128 5.07 -16.69 7.61
C ALA A 128 4.15 -15.90 6.67
N ASN A 129 2.86 -15.85 6.98
CA ASN A 129 1.90 -15.05 6.24
C ASN A 129 1.68 -13.69 6.90
N ASP A 130 1.54 -13.67 8.20
CA ASP A 130 1.32 -12.45 9.00
C ASP A 130 2.60 -12.03 9.75
N ASN A 131 3.49 -11.21 9.20
CA ASN A 131 3.37 -10.59 7.88
C ASN A 131 4.65 -10.76 7.04
N ALA A 132 5.34 -11.92 7.12
CA ALA A 132 6.50 -12.17 6.28
C ALA A 132 6.13 -12.13 4.79
N SER A 133 4.89 -12.50 4.43
CA SER A 133 4.43 -12.40 3.05
C SER A 133 4.46 -10.95 2.54
N GLY A 134 3.94 -10.02 3.33
CA GLY A 134 3.96 -8.59 2.96
C GLY A 134 5.36 -8.01 2.96
N MET A 135 6.19 -8.37 3.95
CA MET A 135 7.57 -7.88 4.02
C MET A 135 8.42 -8.39 2.85
N ALA A 136 8.31 -9.67 2.52
CA ALA A 136 9.00 -10.25 1.36
C ALA A 136 8.52 -9.61 0.05
N GLY A 137 7.23 -9.28 -0.04
CA GLY A 137 6.68 -8.54 -1.18
C GLY A 137 7.34 -7.17 -1.34
N VAL A 138 7.54 -6.44 -0.26
CA VAL A 138 8.24 -5.14 -0.28
C VAL A 138 9.67 -5.27 -0.81
N ILE A 139 10.41 -6.25 -0.32
CA ILE A 139 11.80 -6.49 -0.78
C ILE A 139 11.80 -6.88 -2.26
N GLU A 140 10.89 -7.74 -2.69
CA GLU A 140 10.81 -8.16 -4.10
C GLU A 140 10.43 -6.99 -5.02
N ALA A 141 9.50 -6.15 -4.62
CA ALA A 141 9.15 -4.95 -5.38
C ALA A 141 10.36 -4.02 -5.52
N ALA A 142 11.17 -3.87 -4.48
CA ALA A 142 12.40 -3.09 -4.53
C ALA A 142 13.40 -3.67 -5.56
N ARG A 143 13.56 -4.99 -5.59
CA ARG A 143 14.43 -5.65 -6.59
C ARG A 143 13.98 -5.36 -8.01
N VAL A 144 12.68 -5.48 -8.28
CA VAL A 144 12.11 -5.28 -9.62
C VAL A 144 12.22 -3.81 -10.03
N LEU A 145 11.81 -2.88 -9.17
CA LEU A 145 11.71 -1.47 -9.52
C LEU A 145 13.06 -0.74 -9.52
N SER A 146 14.06 -1.24 -8.81
CA SER A 146 15.41 -0.67 -8.81
C SER A 146 16.10 -0.69 -10.18
N GLY A 147 15.59 -1.47 -11.13
CA GLY A 147 16.07 -1.50 -12.51
C GLY A 147 15.54 -0.36 -13.38
N TYR A 148 14.70 0.53 -12.84
CA TYR A 148 14.05 1.62 -13.58
C TYR A 148 14.31 2.97 -12.93
N ARG A 149 14.09 4.03 -13.69
CA ARG A 149 14.15 5.42 -13.20
C ARG A 149 12.78 6.06 -13.29
N PHE A 150 12.41 6.81 -12.26
CA PHE A 150 11.11 7.46 -12.16
C PHE A 150 11.26 8.95 -11.83
N PRO A 151 10.34 9.81 -12.30
CA PRO A 151 10.29 11.21 -11.88
C PRO A 151 10.10 11.34 -10.36
N ALA A 152 9.14 10.63 -9.79
CA ALA A 152 8.84 10.65 -8.35
C ALA A 152 9.63 9.58 -7.59
N SER A 153 9.76 9.78 -6.29
CA SER A 153 10.42 8.82 -5.38
C SER A 153 9.51 7.67 -5.00
N ILE A 154 10.06 6.46 -4.95
CA ILE A 154 9.37 5.28 -4.46
C ILE A 154 10.02 4.85 -3.15
N VAL A 155 9.22 4.62 -2.11
CA VAL A 155 9.68 4.21 -0.79
C VAL A 155 9.23 2.79 -0.51
N PHE A 156 10.19 1.94 -0.15
CA PHE A 156 9.97 0.57 0.29
C PHE A 156 10.25 0.51 1.78
N VAL A 157 9.27 0.13 2.59
CA VAL A 157 9.43 0.18 4.04
C VAL A 157 8.93 -1.07 4.74
N GLY A 158 9.75 -1.56 5.68
CA GLY A 158 9.34 -2.50 6.71
C GLY A 158 9.02 -1.73 7.99
N LEU A 159 7.80 -1.86 8.46
CA LEU A 159 7.32 -1.19 9.67
C LEU A 159 7.31 -2.18 10.84
N SER A 160 7.71 -1.72 12.01
CA SER A 160 7.72 -2.51 13.24
C SER A 160 6.57 -2.11 14.17
N GLY A 161 6.30 -2.96 15.18
CA GLY A 161 5.31 -2.64 16.20
C GLY A 161 3.86 -2.61 15.72
N GLU A 162 3.56 -3.27 14.61
CA GLU A 162 2.18 -3.38 14.10
C GLU A 162 1.29 -4.07 15.11
N GLU A 163 1.72 -5.23 15.59
CA GLU A 163 0.98 -6.08 16.51
C GLU A 163 0.81 -5.47 17.90
N GLN A 164 1.65 -4.52 18.25
CA GLN A 164 1.63 -3.87 19.55
C GLN A 164 0.82 -2.57 19.57
N GLY A 165 0.33 -2.09 18.41
CA GLY A 165 -0.52 -0.91 18.30
C GLY A 165 -0.14 0.06 17.19
N LEU A 166 0.36 -0.44 16.06
CA LEU A 166 0.67 0.34 14.85
C LEU A 166 1.77 1.40 15.06
N PHE A 167 2.75 1.12 15.91
CA PHE A 167 3.73 2.13 16.31
C PHE A 167 4.70 2.52 15.20
N GLY A 168 5.16 1.56 14.39
CA GLY A 168 6.07 1.87 13.28
C GLY A 168 5.44 2.82 12.26
N GLY A 169 4.18 2.59 11.94
CA GLY A 169 3.42 3.48 11.05
C GLY A 169 3.21 4.86 11.64
N LYS A 170 2.94 4.96 12.95
CA LYS A 170 2.83 6.25 13.65
C LYS A 170 4.14 7.04 13.59
N ILE A 171 5.26 6.38 13.86
CA ILE A 171 6.60 6.99 13.79
C ILE A 171 6.85 7.54 12.39
N MET A 172 6.61 6.73 11.36
CA MET A 172 6.87 7.15 9.98
C MET A 172 5.92 8.27 9.53
N ALA A 173 4.62 8.15 9.78
CA ALA A 173 3.62 9.12 9.35
C ALA A 173 3.86 10.49 10.01
N GLU A 174 4.13 10.52 11.31
CA GLU A 174 4.43 11.76 12.03
C GLU A 174 5.71 12.42 11.54
N GLN A 175 6.76 11.64 11.27
CA GLN A 175 8.01 12.16 10.74
C GLN A 175 7.84 12.71 9.32
N ALA A 176 7.03 12.04 8.49
CA ALA A 176 6.73 12.49 7.14
C ALA A 176 6.04 13.87 7.15
N ILE A 177 5.09 14.08 8.07
CA ILE A 177 4.44 15.39 8.25
C ILE A 177 5.46 16.46 8.64
N LYS A 178 6.33 16.16 9.61
CA LYS A 178 7.39 17.10 10.05
C LYS A 178 8.36 17.47 8.93
N ASP A 179 8.70 16.49 8.09
CA ASP A 179 9.64 16.68 6.99
C ASP A 179 8.97 17.23 5.71
N GLY A 180 7.67 17.43 5.74
CA GLY A 180 6.93 17.98 4.61
C GLY A 180 6.81 17.03 3.41
N TRP A 181 6.82 15.72 3.62
CA TRP A 181 6.70 14.75 2.55
C TRP A 181 5.34 14.86 1.88
N GLN A 182 5.36 14.93 0.55
CA GLN A 182 4.16 14.86 -0.29
C GLN A 182 3.93 13.41 -0.69
N ILE A 183 3.19 12.68 0.14
CA ILE A 183 2.88 11.27 -0.09
C ILE A 183 1.58 11.19 -0.89
N GLU A 184 1.67 10.67 -2.12
CA GLU A 184 0.52 10.51 -3.01
C GLU A 184 -0.27 9.24 -2.72
N ALA A 185 0.40 8.20 -2.23
CA ALA A 185 -0.24 6.94 -1.86
C ALA A 185 0.64 6.12 -0.93
N VAL A 186 0.00 5.39 -0.02
CA VAL A 186 0.61 4.31 0.76
C VAL A 186 -0.14 3.01 0.46
N LEU A 187 0.57 2.01 -0.03
CA LEU A 187 0.07 0.67 -0.28
C LEU A 187 0.57 -0.24 0.84
N ASN A 188 -0.27 -0.48 1.84
CA ASN A 188 0.07 -1.35 2.96
C ASN A 188 -0.37 -2.78 2.68
N ASN A 189 0.55 -3.72 2.81
CA ASN A 189 0.35 -5.14 2.51
C ASN A 189 0.40 -5.97 3.79
N ASP A 190 -0.73 -6.56 4.15
CA ASP A 190 -0.86 -7.29 5.42
C ASP A 190 -2.17 -8.09 5.44
N MET A 191 -2.22 -9.31 5.04
CA MET A 191 -1.32 -10.34 4.54
C MET A 191 -1.59 -10.61 3.07
N ILE A 192 -0.64 -11.20 2.33
CA ILE A 192 -0.78 -11.41 0.90
C ILE A 192 -0.40 -12.84 0.42
N GLY A 193 -0.40 -13.82 1.32
CA GLY A 193 0.10 -15.16 0.98
C GLY A 193 -0.87 -16.32 1.17
N ASN A 194 -2.01 -16.14 1.80
CA ASN A 194 -2.96 -17.22 2.01
C ASN A 194 -4.07 -17.21 0.95
N ILE A 195 -4.38 -18.37 0.39
CA ILE A 195 -5.47 -18.53 -0.58
C ILE A 195 -6.65 -19.34 -0.06
N SER A 196 -6.43 -20.14 0.98
CA SER A 196 -7.47 -21.04 1.52
C SER A 196 -7.94 -20.56 2.90
N GLY A 197 -9.23 -20.22 2.98
CA GLY A 197 -9.86 -19.82 4.22
C GLY A 197 -10.11 -21.01 5.18
N ILE A 198 -10.37 -20.71 6.44
CA ILE A 198 -10.72 -21.70 7.45
C ILE A 198 -12.01 -22.47 7.07
N ASN A 199 -12.86 -21.86 6.26
CA ASN A 199 -14.09 -22.46 5.74
C ASN A 199 -13.86 -23.36 4.50
N GLY A 200 -12.60 -23.58 4.10
CA GLY A 200 -12.25 -24.39 2.94
C GLY A 200 -12.40 -23.68 1.59
N ILE A 201 -12.82 -22.43 1.56
CA ILE A 201 -12.93 -21.66 0.31
C ILE A 201 -11.55 -21.20 -0.13
N THR A 202 -11.21 -21.51 -1.39
CA THR A 202 -9.92 -21.15 -1.99
C THR A 202 -10.12 -20.08 -3.06
N ASN A 203 -9.32 -19.02 -3.01
CA ASN A 203 -9.32 -17.97 -4.02
C ASN A 203 -7.91 -17.40 -4.20
N ASN A 204 -7.33 -17.60 -5.36
CA ASN A 204 -6.03 -17.06 -5.76
C ASN A 204 -6.13 -15.97 -6.83
N ALA A 205 -7.32 -15.48 -7.11
CA ALA A 205 -7.62 -14.59 -8.24
C ALA A 205 -8.19 -13.24 -7.81
N THR A 206 -8.26 -12.97 -6.51
CA THR A 206 -8.84 -11.73 -5.99
C THR A 206 -7.94 -11.12 -4.91
N ALA A 207 -7.80 -9.79 -4.95
CA ALA A 207 -7.17 -8.98 -3.92
C ALA A 207 -8.22 -8.09 -3.27
N ARG A 208 -8.27 -8.04 -1.93
CA ARG A 208 -9.09 -7.07 -1.22
C ARG A 208 -8.32 -5.77 -1.08
N VAL A 209 -8.98 -4.64 -1.30
CA VAL A 209 -8.42 -3.31 -1.08
C VAL A 209 -9.38 -2.51 -0.21
N PHE A 210 -8.97 -2.28 1.04
CA PHE A 210 -9.73 -1.51 2.03
C PHE A 210 -9.37 -0.04 1.93
N SER A 211 -10.37 0.84 1.97
CA SER A 211 -10.18 2.29 1.90
C SER A 211 -11.19 3.03 2.77
N GLU A 212 -10.71 4.06 3.47
CA GLU A 212 -11.59 4.94 4.23
C GLU A 212 -12.42 5.85 3.31
N ALA A 213 -13.58 6.27 3.77
CA ALA A 213 -14.39 7.30 3.11
C ALA A 213 -14.22 8.66 3.79
N THR A 214 -14.26 8.69 5.11
CA THR A 214 -14.16 9.92 5.90
C THR A 214 -12.74 10.10 6.42
N ARG A 215 -12.13 11.23 6.10
CA ARG A 215 -10.78 11.57 6.55
C ARG A 215 -10.84 12.12 7.98
N PRO A 216 -9.98 11.65 8.91
CA PRO A 216 -9.96 12.18 10.28
C PRO A 216 -9.65 13.67 10.36
N ILE A 217 -8.88 14.20 9.40
CA ILE A 217 -8.49 15.61 9.35
C ILE A 217 -9.52 16.51 8.67
N GLU A 218 -10.67 15.96 8.29
CA GLU A 218 -11.74 16.71 7.60
C GLU A 218 -12.27 17.86 8.47
N THR A 219 -12.41 19.04 7.86
CA THR A 219 -13.01 20.19 8.51
C THR A 219 -14.54 20.06 8.51
N GLU A 220 -15.21 20.82 9.38
CA GLU A 220 -16.69 20.88 9.40
C GLU A 220 -17.26 21.34 8.04
N LYS A 221 -16.58 22.27 7.38
CA LYS A 221 -16.97 22.75 6.05
C LYS A 221 -16.89 21.61 5.02
N GLN A 222 -15.79 20.87 5.03
CA GLN A 222 -15.62 19.71 4.13
C GLN A 222 -16.66 18.64 4.41
N ALA A 223 -16.96 18.36 5.67
CA ALA A 223 -17.99 17.40 6.06
C ALA A 223 -19.39 17.79 5.54
N ARG A 224 -19.74 19.07 5.63
CA ARG A 224 -21.02 19.59 5.10
C ARG A 224 -21.11 19.45 3.58
N ILE A 225 -20.04 19.78 2.87
CA ILE A 225 -19.98 19.66 1.41
C ILE A 225 -20.12 18.19 1.02
N ARG A 226 -19.37 17.30 1.67
CA ARG A 226 -19.41 15.86 1.39
C ARG A 226 -20.81 15.28 1.61
N ARG A 227 -21.46 15.65 2.71
CA ARG A 227 -22.85 15.23 3.00
C ARG A 227 -23.81 15.71 1.92
N PHE A 228 -23.66 16.94 1.47
CA PHE A 228 -24.55 17.53 0.46
C PHE A 228 -24.35 16.95 -0.94
N THR A 229 -23.09 16.70 -1.32
CA THR A 229 -22.73 16.28 -2.68
C THR A 229 -22.72 14.77 -2.88
N GLY A 230 -23.04 13.97 -1.85
CA GLY A 230 -22.99 12.51 -1.93
C GLY A 230 -21.57 11.95 -1.87
N GLY A 231 -20.62 12.72 -1.36
CA GLY A 231 -19.23 12.35 -1.26
C GLY A 231 -18.87 11.44 -0.08
N GLU A 232 -19.85 10.99 0.70
CA GLU A 232 -19.64 10.12 1.85
C GLU A 232 -19.08 8.74 1.50
N VAL A 233 -19.16 8.36 0.23
CA VAL A 233 -18.58 7.11 -0.29
C VAL A 233 -17.23 7.33 -0.96
N ASP A 234 -16.66 8.52 -0.87
CA ASP A 234 -15.44 8.88 -1.59
C ASP A 234 -14.40 9.57 -0.70
N SER A 235 -13.13 9.40 -1.07
CA SER A 235 -11.99 10.00 -0.40
C SER A 235 -10.75 9.87 -1.29
N PRO A 236 -9.64 10.54 -0.97
CA PRO A 236 -8.36 10.30 -1.65
C PRO A 236 -7.92 8.84 -1.56
N SER A 237 -8.09 8.17 -0.41
CA SER A 237 -7.76 6.75 -0.26
C SER A 237 -8.62 5.87 -1.17
N ARG A 238 -9.90 6.16 -1.27
CA ARG A 238 -10.80 5.42 -2.16
C ARG A 238 -10.46 5.63 -3.63
N ASN A 239 -9.97 6.80 -3.99
CA ASN A 239 -9.45 7.06 -5.33
C ASN A 239 -8.21 6.19 -5.63
N ILE A 240 -7.34 5.99 -4.65
CA ILE A 240 -6.21 5.05 -4.79
C ILE A 240 -6.74 3.62 -5.01
N ALA A 241 -7.76 3.19 -4.27
CA ALA A 241 -8.36 1.87 -4.46
C ALA A 241 -8.90 1.69 -5.90
N ARG A 242 -9.56 2.70 -6.46
CA ARG A 242 -9.99 2.69 -7.87
C ARG A 242 -8.82 2.57 -8.84
N TYR A 243 -7.73 3.27 -8.56
CA TYR A 243 -6.52 3.22 -9.38
C TYR A 243 -5.89 1.82 -9.35
N VAL A 244 -5.79 1.21 -8.18
CA VAL A 244 -5.29 -0.17 -8.02
C VAL A 244 -6.17 -1.16 -8.80
N ASP A 245 -7.48 -1.00 -8.76
CA ASP A 245 -8.43 -1.82 -9.51
C ASP A 245 -8.18 -1.73 -11.02
N VAL A 246 -8.02 -0.54 -11.56
CA VAL A 246 -7.70 -0.32 -12.98
C VAL A 246 -6.36 -0.97 -13.35
N ILE A 247 -5.35 -0.83 -12.51
CA ILE A 247 -4.03 -1.45 -12.72
C ILE A 247 -4.14 -2.98 -12.75
N ALA A 248 -4.90 -3.57 -11.83
CA ALA A 248 -5.10 -5.01 -11.81
C ALA A 248 -5.75 -5.51 -13.11
N ASP A 249 -6.83 -4.85 -13.52
CA ASP A 249 -7.58 -5.24 -14.73
C ASP A 249 -6.74 -5.14 -16.00
N LYS A 250 -5.87 -4.13 -16.07
CA LYS A 250 -5.08 -3.87 -17.26
C LYS A 250 -3.78 -4.70 -17.33
N TYR A 251 -3.08 -4.89 -16.20
CA TYR A 251 -1.71 -5.39 -16.21
C TYR A 251 -1.50 -6.73 -15.52
N ILE A 252 -2.37 -7.12 -14.58
CA ILE A 252 -2.17 -8.35 -13.80
C ILE A 252 -3.10 -9.44 -14.26
N ARG A 253 -2.54 -10.52 -14.83
CA ARG A 253 -3.32 -11.66 -15.27
C ARG A 253 -3.98 -12.36 -14.10
N ASN A 254 -5.25 -12.73 -14.26
CA ASN A 254 -6.01 -13.52 -13.30
C ASN A 254 -5.98 -12.93 -11.89
N LEU A 255 -6.10 -11.62 -11.80
CA LEU A 255 -6.25 -10.93 -10.52
C LEU A 255 -7.28 -9.82 -10.66
N ASP A 256 -8.35 -9.93 -9.88
CA ASP A 256 -9.38 -8.92 -9.78
C ASP A 256 -9.27 -8.22 -8.42
N VAL A 257 -9.65 -6.96 -8.35
CA VAL A 257 -9.67 -6.20 -7.10
C VAL A 257 -11.08 -6.14 -6.57
N MET A 258 -11.25 -6.57 -5.32
CA MET A 258 -12.46 -6.33 -4.54
C MET A 258 -12.24 -5.06 -3.71
N MET A 259 -12.83 -3.96 -4.15
CA MET A 259 -12.80 -2.72 -3.37
C MET A 259 -13.74 -2.86 -2.17
N ILE A 260 -13.22 -2.68 -0.96
CA ILE A 260 -14.01 -2.77 0.27
C ILE A 260 -14.11 -1.37 0.87
N TYR A 261 -15.33 -0.88 0.97
CA TYR A 261 -15.67 0.45 1.46
C TYR A 261 -15.71 0.47 2.99
N ARG A 262 -14.57 0.09 3.59
CA ARG A 262 -14.29 0.13 5.03
C ARG A 262 -12.84 0.48 5.26
N LEU A 263 -12.57 1.09 6.40
CA LEU A 263 -11.19 1.38 6.82
C LEU A 263 -10.38 0.07 6.99
N ASP A 264 -10.99 -0.95 7.63
CA ASP A 264 -10.42 -2.28 7.81
C ASP A 264 -11.53 -3.28 8.14
N ARG A 265 -11.16 -4.52 8.41
CA ARG A 265 -12.03 -5.57 8.93
C ARG A 265 -12.59 -5.18 10.30
N PHE A 266 -13.72 -5.76 10.70
CA PHE A 266 -14.33 -5.49 12.00
C PHE A 266 -13.35 -5.78 13.15
N GLY A 267 -13.16 -4.78 14.02
CA GLY A 267 -12.32 -4.90 15.22
C GLY A 267 -10.82 -5.08 14.94
N ARG A 268 -10.38 -4.84 13.73
CA ARG A 268 -8.98 -5.03 13.29
C ARG A 268 -8.37 -3.73 12.82
N GLY A 269 -7.06 -3.72 12.65
CA GLY A 269 -6.32 -2.57 12.17
C GLY A 269 -5.09 -2.97 11.35
N GLY A 270 -4.45 -2.00 10.75
CA GLY A 270 -3.24 -2.18 9.95
C GLY A 270 -2.49 -0.87 9.79
N HIS A 271 -1.27 -0.94 9.28
CA HIS A 271 -0.34 0.20 9.18
C HIS A 271 -0.73 1.27 8.13
N HIS A 272 -1.80 1.07 7.36
CA HIS A 272 -2.37 2.14 6.55
C HIS A 272 -3.02 3.22 7.42
N ARG A 273 -3.56 2.84 8.59
CA ARG A 273 -4.30 3.75 9.48
C ARG A 273 -3.50 4.93 9.99
N PRO A 274 -2.25 4.78 10.51
CA PRO A 274 -1.48 5.94 10.96
C PRO A 274 -1.26 6.99 9.88
N PHE A 275 -1.14 6.60 8.63
CA PHE A 275 -1.05 7.53 7.50
C PHE A 275 -2.38 8.23 7.23
N ASN A 276 -3.49 7.52 7.29
CA ASN A 276 -4.83 8.11 7.18
C ASN A 276 -5.09 9.12 8.31
N GLU A 277 -4.67 8.81 9.54
CA GLU A 277 -4.86 9.69 10.71
C GLU A 277 -4.21 11.08 10.54
N VAL A 278 -3.13 11.18 9.79
CA VAL A 278 -2.46 12.45 9.51
C VAL A 278 -2.80 13.02 8.13
N GLY A 279 -3.73 12.38 7.41
CA GLY A 279 -4.30 12.90 6.17
C GLY A 279 -3.71 12.38 4.86
N TYR A 280 -2.78 11.43 4.91
CA TYR A 280 -2.26 10.83 3.69
C TYR A 280 -3.21 9.78 3.10
N PRO A 281 -3.32 9.68 1.77
CA PRO A 281 -4.02 8.58 1.12
C PRO A 281 -3.30 7.26 1.40
N ALA A 282 -4.02 6.29 1.95
CA ALA A 282 -3.47 4.98 2.24
C ALA A 282 -4.56 3.91 2.14
N VAL A 283 -4.18 2.75 1.61
CA VAL A 283 -5.07 1.60 1.48
C VAL A 283 -4.40 0.35 2.05
N ARG A 284 -5.21 -0.60 2.46
CA ARG A 284 -4.75 -1.94 2.82
C ARG A 284 -5.04 -2.90 1.68
N ILE A 285 -3.99 -3.55 1.18
CA ILE A 285 -4.07 -4.63 0.20
C ILE A 285 -3.88 -5.94 0.94
N MET A 286 -4.82 -6.87 0.79
CA MET A 286 -4.72 -8.15 1.46
C MET A 286 -5.42 -9.29 0.72
N GLU A 287 -5.11 -10.50 1.14
CA GLU A 287 -5.72 -11.73 0.65
C GLU A 287 -7.24 -11.74 0.86
N THR A 288 -7.93 -12.54 0.05
CA THR A 288 -9.39 -12.63 0.07
C THR A 288 -9.92 -13.46 1.23
N ASN A 289 -9.29 -14.62 1.48
CA ASN A 289 -9.72 -15.58 2.50
C ASN A 289 -8.68 -15.69 3.60
N GLU A 290 -9.11 -15.60 4.84
CA GLU A 290 -8.25 -15.70 6.00
C GLU A 290 -8.41 -17.06 6.70
N HIS A 291 -7.30 -17.57 7.21
CA HIS A 291 -7.30 -18.82 7.98
C HIS A 291 -6.95 -18.51 9.45
N TYR A 292 -7.96 -18.43 10.30
CA TYR A 292 -7.79 -17.95 11.68
C TYR A 292 -7.04 -18.93 12.59
N ASP A 293 -6.92 -20.22 12.25
CA ASP A 293 -6.06 -21.16 12.96
C ASP A 293 -4.57 -20.88 12.76
N ARG A 294 -4.21 -20.07 11.75
CA ARG A 294 -2.84 -19.71 11.46
C ARG A 294 -2.45 -18.35 12.04
N GLN A 295 -3.38 -17.39 12.06
CA GLN A 295 -3.09 -16.03 12.52
C GLN A 295 -2.96 -15.93 14.03
N HIS A 296 -1.88 -15.29 14.51
CA HIS A 296 -1.65 -14.98 15.93
C HIS A 296 -1.77 -16.20 16.85
N GLN A 297 -1.35 -17.36 16.39
CA GLN A 297 -1.51 -18.62 17.11
C GLN A 297 -0.19 -19.21 17.56
N ASP A 298 -0.17 -19.74 18.79
CA ASP A 298 0.94 -20.59 19.21
C ASP A 298 0.96 -21.83 18.33
N ILE A 299 2.18 -22.28 17.97
CA ILE A 299 2.36 -23.49 17.16
C ILE A 299 1.95 -24.69 17.99
N ARG A 300 0.92 -25.42 17.57
CA ARG A 300 0.41 -26.59 18.30
C ARG A 300 -0.50 -27.45 17.43
N GLN A 301 -0.71 -28.67 17.89
CA GLN A 301 -1.66 -29.60 17.31
C GLN A 301 -2.77 -29.87 18.36
N GLN A 302 -4.04 -29.76 17.95
CA GLN A 302 -5.20 -30.10 18.78
C GLN A 302 -6.13 -31.00 17.96
N GLY A 303 -6.08 -32.31 18.22
CA GLY A 303 -6.79 -33.28 17.37
C GLY A 303 -6.32 -33.22 15.93
N ASP A 304 -7.23 -33.03 14.98
CA ASP A 304 -6.93 -32.90 13.56
C ASP A 304 -6.56 -31.46 13.13
N ARG A 305 -6.59 -30.50 14.07
CA ARG A 305 -6.33 -29.10 13.76
C ARG A 305 -4.89 -28.73 14.09
N SER A 306 -4.21 -28.16 13.10
CA SER A 306 -2.87 -27.58 13.24
C SER A 306 -2.99 -26.07 13.39
N PHE A 307 -2.35 -25.51 14.41
CA PHE A 307 -2.33 -24.08 14.68
C PHE A 307 -0.93 -23.51 14.48
N GLY A 308 -0.84 -22.28 14.04
CA GLY A 308 0.39 -21.56 13.85
C GLY A 308 0.56 -21.03 12.43
N ASP A 309 1.22 -19.90 12.32
CA ASP A 309 1.49 -19.24 11.03
C ASP A 309 2.83 -19.73 10.48
N THR A 310 2.80 -20.92 9.91
CA THR A 310 3.96 -21.60 9.35
C THR A 310 4.03 -21.47 7.83
N ILE A 311 5.21 -21.70 7.24
CA ILE A 311 5.47 -21.45 5.82
C ILE A 311 4.64 -22.35 4.88
N ASP A 312 4.21 -23.51 5.33
CA ASP A 312 3.39 -24.43 4.54
C ASP A 312 1.98 -23.86 4.23
N GLY A 313 1.55 -22.83 4.94
CA GLY A 313 0.30 -22.12 4.67
C GLY A 313 0.40 -21.01 3.63
N VAL A 314 1.58 -20.75 3.07
CA VAL A 314 1.79 -19.66 2.13
C VAL A 314 1.79 -20.17 0.69
N ASN A 315 1.02 -19.51 -0.18
CA ASN A 315 1.06 -19.70 -1.61
C ASN A 315 1.96 -18.63 -2.23
N PHE A 316 3.14 -19.03 -2.71
CA PHE A 316 4.15 -18.08 -3.21
C PHE A 316 3.78 -17.48 -4.56
N ASP A 317 3.08 -18.21 -5.41
CA ASP A 317 2.58 -17.69 -6.69
C ASP A 317 1.57 -16.58 -6.48
N TYR A 318 0.67 -16.75 -5.52
CA TYR A 318 -0.29 -15.71 -5.15
C TYR A 318 0.42 -14.49 -4.54
N ALA A 319 1.38 -14.72 -3.63
CA ALA A 319 2.18 -13.63 -3.05
C ALA A 319 2.93 -12.85 -4.13
N ALA A 320 3.49 -13.53 -5.13
CA ALA A 320 4.15 -12.90 -6.27
C ALA A 320 3.17 -12.07 -7.11
N LYS A 321 1.97 -12.56 -7.33
CA LYS A 321 0.90 -11.85 -8.04
C LYS A 321 0.46 -10.59 -7.30
N MET A 322 0.27 -10.68 -6.00
CA MET A 322 -0.06 -9.53 -5.15
C MET A 322 1.07 -8.50 -5.11
N THR A 323 2.30 -8.97 -5.10
CA THR A 323 3.49 -8.09 -5.18
C THR A 323 3.56 -7.40 -6.54
N ALA A 324 3.25 -8.10 -7.63
CA ALA A 324 3.19 -7.53 -8.98
C ALA A 324 2.15 -6.40 -9.05
N LEU A 325 1.00 -6.56 -8.44
CA LEU A 325 -0.02 -5.50 -8.33
C LEU A 325 0.55 -4.23 -7.70
N ASN A 326 1.27 -4.38 -6.60
CA ASN A 326 1.95 -3.26 -5.93
C ASN A 326 3.01 -2.62 -6.83
N ALA A 327 3.90 -3.43 -7.40
CA ALA A 327 5.02 -2.93 -8.21
C ALA A 327 4.53 -2.13 -9.43
N VAL A 328 3.53 -2.63 -10.14
CA VAL A 328 2.95 -1.94 -11.30
C VAL A 328 2.25 -0.65 -10.87
N THR A 329 1.51 -0.68 -9.78
CA THR A 329 0.83 0.51 -9.24
C THR A 329 1.84 1.60 -8.88
N LEU A 330 2.90 1.23 -8.15
CA LEU A 330 3.97 2.17 -7.77
C LEU A 330 4.66 2.77 -9.00
N ALA A 331 5.02 1.93 -9.97
CA ALA A 331 5.67 2.37 -11.20
C ALA A 331 4.79 3.33 -12.00
N ALA A 332 3.52 3.00 -12.17
CA ALA A 332 2.57 3.85 -12.88
C ALA A 332 2.41 5.21 -12.20
N MET A 333 2.23 5.24 -10.89
CA MET A 333 2.13 6.50 -10.12
C MET A 333 3.42 7.33 -10.19
N ALA A 334 4.58 6.68 -10.10
CA ALA A 334 5.86 7.36 -10.10
C ALA A 334 6.26 7.91 -11.48
N TRP A 335 5.83 7.28 -12.57
CA TRP A 335 5.98 7.80 -13.93
C TRP A 335 4.96 8.87 -14.28
N ALA A 336 3.74 8.77 -13.77
CA ALA A 336 2.70 9.76 -14.04
C ALA A 336 3.08 11.13 -13.47
N PRO A 337 2.56 12.21 -14.04
CA PRO A 337 2.66 13.52 -13.40
C PRO A 337 1.90 13.52 -12.05
N ALA A 338 2.13 14.53 -11.22
CA ALA A 338 1.37 14.72 -10.00
C ALA A 338 -0.14 14.82 -10.33
N PRO A 339 -1.02 14.29 -9.46
CA PRO A 339 -2.46 14.51 -9.62
C PRO A 339 -2.79 16.01 -9.72
N PRO A 340 -3.84 16.40 -10.48
CA PRO A 340 -4.20 17.79 -10.60
C PRO A 340 -4.54 18.42 -9.25
N GLU A 341 -4.12 19.67 -9.08
CA GLU A 341 -4.41 20.49 -7.90
C GLU A 341 -5.54 21.47 -8.16
N ASP A 342 -6.20 21.91 -7.10
CA ASP A 342 -7.22 22.97 -7.12
C ASP A 342 -8.36 22.67 -8.09
N VAL A 343 -8.80 21.43 -8.13
CA VAL A 343 -9.92 20.99 -8.99
C VAL A 343 -11.21 21.57 -8.45
N VAL A 344 -11.91 22.33 -9.29
CA VAL A 344 -13.22 22.90 -8.98
C VAL A 344 -14.23 22.55 -10.07
N ILE A 345 -15.48 22.49 -9.69
CA ILE A 345 -16.58 22.08 -10.57
C ILE A 345 -17.65 23.16 -10.59
N GLU A 346 -18.18 23.44 -11.78
CA GLU A 346 -19.26 24.39 -12.02
C GLU A 346 -20.35 23.76 -12.87
N GLY A 347 -21.59 24.07 -12.61
CA GLY A 347 -22.70 23.53 -13.40
C GLY A 347 -24.05 23.62 -12.70
N ILE A 348 -24.15 24.40 -11.62
CA ILE A 348 -25.38 24.58 -10.87
C ILE A 348 -26.47 25.18 -11.78
N VAL A 349 -27.60 24.50 -11.88
CA VAL A 349 -28.75 24.88 -12.71
C VAL A 349 -28.36 25.06 -14.19
N LYS A 350 -27.49 24.21 -14.70
CA LYS A 350 -27.02 24.17 -16.09
C LYS A 350 -27.09 22.77 -16.64
N PRO A 351 -27.28 22.58 -17.95
CA PRO A 351 -27.23 21.26 -18.57
C PRO A 351 -25.82 20.76 -18.83
N HIS A 352 -24.80 21.58 -18.52
CA HIS A 352 -23.39 21.29 -18.77
C HIS A 352 -22.59 21.37 -17.49
N THR A 353 -21.49 20.62 -17.43
CA THR A 353 -20.56 20.63 -16.30
C THR A 353 -19.18 21.10 -16.75
N THR A 354 -18.62 22.10 -16.06
CA THR A 354 -17.29 22.62 -16.30
C THR A 354 -16.36 22.25 -15.16
N LEU A 355 -15.22 21.70 -15.50
CA LEU A 355 -14.13 21.39 -14.56
C LEU A 355 -12.96 22.34 -14.82
N LYS A 356 -12.37 22.85 -13.76
CA LYS A 356 -11.18 23.70 -13.78
C LYS A 356 -10.15 23.16 -12.81
N TRP A 357 -8.88 23.31 -13.13
CA TRP A 357 -7.77 22.88 -12.29
C TRP A 357 -6.54 23.73 -12.56
N LYS A 358 -5.53 23.59 -11.71
CA LYS A 358 -4.25 24.26 -11.91
C LYS A 358 -3.48 23.56 -13.03
N LEU A 359 -3.03 24.33 -14.02
CA LEU A 359 -2.21 23.80 -15.09
C LEU A 359 -0.81 23.43 -14.55
N ASP A 360 -0.34 22.23 -14.89
CA ASP A 360 0.99 21.75 -14.56
C ASP A 360 1.76 21.48 -15.85
N ASP A 361 2.87 22.20 -16.05
CA ASP A 361 3.68 22.08 -17.27
C ASP A 361 4.37 20.70 -17.38
N ARG A 362 4.44 19.94 -16.27
CA ARG A 362 4.99 18.58 -16.26
C ARG A 362 3.99 17.54 -16.78
N ALA A 363 2.72 17.88 -16.88
CA ALA A 363 1.71 17.04 -17.51
C ALA A 363 1.68 17.30 -19.02
N ALA A 364 1.65 16.25 -19.81
CA ALA A 364 1.47 16.39 -21.27
C ALA A 364 0.01 16.71 -21.61
N GLY A 365 -0.91 16.27 -20.79
CA GLY A 365 -2.34 16.51 -20.96
C GLY A 365 -3.13 16.07 -19.77
N TYR A 366 -4.44 16.11 -19.91
CA TYR A 366 -5.39 15.75 -18.86
C TYR A 366 -6.50 14.87 -19.41
N LYS A 367 -7.11 14.09 -18.52
CA LYS A 367 -8.23 13.23 -18.85
C LYS A 367 -9.32 13.41 -17.80
N LEU A 368 -10.53 13.67 -18.26
CA LEU A 368 -11.70 13.79 -17.39
C LEU A 368 -12.36 12.43 -17.24
N TYR A 369 -12.86 12.16 -16.05
CA TYR A 369 -13.61 10.95 -15.72
C TYR A 369 -14.93 11.32 -15.08
N TRP A 370 -15.97 10.53 -15.35
CA TRP A 370 -17.21 10.64 -14.61
C TRP A 370 -17.92 9.30 -14.50
N ARG A 371 -18.77 9.21 -13.51
CA ARG A 371 -19.55 8.02 -13.17
C ARG A 371 -20.86 8.43 -12.55
N LEU A 372 -21.90 7.60 -12.66
CA LEU A 372 -23.09 7.79 -11.86
C LEU A 372 -22.74 7.79 -10.37
N THR A 373 -23.49 8.50 -9.56
CA THR A 373 -23.27 8.60 -8.12
C THR A 373 -23.33 7.25 -7.39
N THR A 374 -23.96 6.25 -8.01
CA THR A 374 -24.11 4.88 -7.49
C THR A 374 -23.00 3.93 -7.97
N GLU A 375 -22.16 4.33 -8.91
CA GLU A 375 -21.12 3.46 -9.49
C GLU A 375 -19.82 3.60 -8.73
N PRO A 376 -19.14 2.48 -8.41
CA PRO A 376 -17.87 2.50 -7.67
C PRO A 376 -16.66 2.87 -8.51
N GLN A 377 -16.72 2.64 -9.83
CA GLN A 377 -15.61 2.84 -10.75
C GLN A 377 -15.98 3.81 -11.87
N TRP A 378 -14.98 4.48 -12.43
CA TRP A 378 -15.18 5.40 -13.55
C TRP A 378 -15.79 4.69 -14.75
N THR A 379 -16.85 5.26 -15.29
CA THR A 379 -17.62 4.69 -16.41
C THR A 379 -17.23 5.36 -17.72
N TRP A 380 -17.08 6.67 -17.72
CA TRP A 380 -16.78 7.47 -18.91
C TRP A 380 -15.54 8.30 -18.73
N SER A 381 -14.88 8.58 -19.82
CA SER A 381 -13.68 9.42 -19.83
C SER A 381 -13.56 10.22 -21.11
N ARG A 382 -12.78 11.31 -21.05
CA ARG A 382 -12.45 12.13 -22.20
C ARG A 382 -11.08 12.73 -22.06
N GLU A 383 -10.24 12.53 -23.07
CA GLU A 383 -8.96 13.21 -23.19
C GLU A 383 -9.21 14.65 -23.65
N VAL A 384 -8.60 15.62 -22.96
CA VAL A 384 -8.86 17.05 -23.21
C VAL A 384 -7.60 17.83 -23.59
N GLY A 385 -6.44 17.16 -23.62
CA GLY A 385 -5.17 17.81 -23.94
C GLY A 385 -4.62 18.66 -22.79
N HIS A 386 -3.66 19.50 -23.10
CA HIS A 386 -2.99 20.36 -22.11
C HIS A 386 -3.77 21.65 -21.91
N VAL A 387 -4.84 21.55 -21.15
CA VAL A 387 -5.74 22.64 -20.80
C VAL A 387 -6.01 22.64 -19.30
N ASN A 388 -6.46 23.78 -18.76
CA ASN A 388 -6.81 23.88 -17.33
C ASN A 388 -8.32 24.01 -17.09
N LYS A 389 -9.13 23.86 -18.13
CA LYS A 389 -10.57 24.00 -18.10
C LYS A 389 -11.19 23.20 -19.23
N PHE A 390 -12.30 22.55 -18.95
CA PHE A 390 -13.09 21.88 -19.97
C PHE A 390 -14.56 21.79 -19.58
N THR A 391 -15.46 21.98 -20.54
CA THR A 391 -16.90 21.85 -20.35
C THR A 391 -17.40 20.57 -21.02
N LEU A 392 -18.02 19.70 -20.23
CA LEU A 392 -18.73 18.51 -20.70
C LEU A 392 -20.14 18.92 -21.04
N GLU A 393 -20.46 18.99 -22.32
CA GLU A 393 -21.78 19.37 -22.79
C GLU A 393 -22.80 18.25 -22.54
N ASN A 394 -23.98 18.60 -22.08
CA ASN A 394 -25.08 17.69 -21.81
C ASN A 394 -24.78 16.64 -20.72
N VAL A 395 -23.80 16.90 -19.88
CA VAL A 395 -23.48 16.11 -18.70
C VAL A 395 -23.85 16.93 -17.47
N VAL A 396 -24.93 16.55 -16.81
CA VAL A 396 -25.51 17.31 -15.70
C VAL A 396 -24.79 16.98 -14.40
N ILE A 397 -24.30 18.00 -13.71
CA ILE A 397 -23.53 17.87 -12.47
C ILE A 397 -24.25 17.04 -11.39
N ASP A 398 -25.58 17.14 -11.33
CA ASP A 398 -26.41 16.48 -10.30
C ASP A 398 -26.33 14.94 -10.35
N ASN A 399 -26.04 14.38 -11.53
CA ASN A 399 -26.20 12.95 -11.78
C ASN A 399 -24.91 12.15 -11.62
N TYR A 400 -23.75 12.84 -11.53
CA TYR A 400 -22.45 12.20 -11.65
C TYR A 400 -21.48 12.65 -10.58
N ILE A 401 -20.42 11.83 -10.38
CA ILE A 401 -19.20 12.19 -9.68
C ILE A 401 -18.11 12.33 -10.74
N PHE A 402 -17.24 13.32 -10.59
CA PHE A 402 -16.24 13.69 -11.58
C PHE A 402 -14.81 13.58 -11.02
N GLY A 403 -13.86 13.35 -11.91
CA GLY A 403 -12.44 13.38 -11.58
C GLY A 403 -11.61 13.89 -12.75
N VAL A 404 -10.40 14.34 -12.44
CA VAL A 404 -9.41 14.77 -13.42
C VAL A 404 -8.09 14.05 -13.14
N ALA A 405 -7.52 13.43 -14.16
CA ALA A 405 -6.20 12.83 -14.10
C ALA A 405 -5.20 13.62 -14.96
N SER A 406 -3.98 13.76 -14.46
CA SER A 406 -2.84 14.23 -15.25
C SER A 406 -2.30 13.05 -16.08
N VAL A 407 -1.85 13.32 -17.30
CA VAL A 407 -1.34 12.27 -18.19
C VAL A 407 0.04 12.70 -18.68
N ASN A 408 1.00 11.78 -18.70
CA ASN A 408 2.32 12.05 -19.30
C ASN A 408 2.30 11.82 -20.81
N ASP A 409 3.43 12.09 -21.47
CA ASP A 409 3.59 11.94 -22.93
C ASP A 409 3.51 10.47 -23.40
N GLN A 410 3.55 9.52 -22.50
CA GLN A 410 3.43 8.09 -22.81
C GLN A 410 2.07 7.48 -22.40
N GLY A 411 1.13 8.33 -22.00
CA GLY A 411 -0.23 7.91 -21.68
C GLY A 411 -0.39 7.33 -20.26
N ILE A 412 0.57 7.51 -19.37
CA ILE A 412 0.46 7.07 -17.97
C ILE A 412 -0.27 8.15 -17.20
N GLU A 413 -1.32 7.74 -16.49
CA GLU A 413 -2.24 8.62 -15.78
C GLU A 413 -1.95 8.64 -14.28
N SER A 414 -2.16 9.80 -13.66
CA SER A 414 -2.19 9.93 -12.20
C SER A 414 -3.44 9.26 -11.62
N PRO A 415 -3.44 8.98 -10.30
CA PRO A 415 -4.66 8.60 -9.63
C PRO A 415 -5.74 9.66 -9.67
#